data_91ad8449dab0240b52e1a0c7cf6238da
#
_entry.id   91ad8449dab0240b52e1a0c7cf6238da
#
_cell.length_a   1.000
_cell.length_b   1.000
_cell.length_c   1.000
_cell.angle_alpha   90.00
_cell.angle_beta   90.00
_cell.angle_gamma   90.00
#
_symmetry.space_group_name_H-M   'P 1'
#
loop_
_entity.id
_entity.type
_entity.pdbx_description
1 polymer ?
#
loop_
_entity_poly.entity_id
_entity_poly.type
_entity_poly.pdbx_seq_one_letter_code
_entity_poly.pdbx_strand_id
1 'polypeptide(L)'
;LNLAMNLPTGSVLAGFSAGVAENAVPATAAITLPLDAASVEHALAALSPTLRDDLSISGKDKNSVVIARGQSGHAAFPENTRNPIPILLSALINAHLLKGEDLKAAQVILRLLADPWGVSAGIASEDKSTGKLTVNGGLIRPVGEGIELSLDIRYPIVAQPETIKRVLEDAAAEIGGTLRVTRHARPMHLDKGGPLVTLLQKSFDEIAETKTEPYSMGGGTHARIVPRSVTYGPGFARIPGLTFRGVSVDRRPDFIPLGHGFPHGPDEYVEIDNLKRGIGIYAATIPYLDRWLEEDGQSFLKNIT
;
A
#
# COMPACT_ATOMS: atom_id res chain seq x y z
N LEU A 1 -7.68 5.11 5.85
CA LEU A 1 -7.43 6.41 6.47
C LEU A 1 -6.24 7.07 5.78
N ASN A 2 -6.50 8.12 5.03
CA ASN A 2 -5.45 8.90 4.37
C ASN A 2 -5.21 10.18 5.15
N LEU A 3 -3.95 10.52 5.32
CA LEU A 3 -3.50 11.62 6.15
C LEU A 3 -2.41 12.41 5.42
N ALA A 4 -2.39 13.72 5.63
CA ALA A 4 -1.28 14.57 5.25
C ALA A 4 -0.64 15.14 6.53
N MET A 5 0.65 14.89 6.67
CA MET A 5 1.47 15.34 7.79
C MET A 5 2.42 16.42 7.28
N ASN A 6 2.25 17.65 7.80
CA ASN A 6 3.17 18.75 7.51
C ASN A 6 4.22 18.80 8.60
N LEU A 7 5.47 18.70 8.21
CA LEU A 7 6.63 18.67 9.10
C LEU A 7 7.53 19.85 8.80
N PRO A 8 7.85 20.69 9.80
CA PRO A 8 8.92 21.66 9.66
C PRO A 8 10.24 20.92 9.48
N THR A 9 11.10 21.45 8.63
CA THR A 9 12.42 20.89 8.36
C THR A 9 13.46 22.00 8.30
N GLY A 10 14.73 21.61 8.33
CA GLY A 10 15.81 22.47 7.87
C GLY A 10 15.87 22.53 6.36
N SER A 11 16.87 23.23 5.85
CA SER A 11 17.02 23.50 4.40
C SER A 11 17.33 22.25 3.56
N VAL A 12 17.84 21.17 4.18
CA VAL A 12 18.20 19.93 3.46
C VAL A 12 16.96 19.12 3.13
N LEU A 13 16.14 18.80 4.12
CA LEU A 13 14.91 18.02 3.87
C LEU A 13 13.82 18.81 3.14
N ALA A 14 13.89 20.13 3.11
CA ALA A 14 12.98 20.93 2.30
C ALA A 14 13.06 20.58 0.79
N GLY A 15 14.16 19.98 0.32
CA GLY A 15 14.32 19.46 -1.04
C GLY A 15 13.96 17.99 -1.22
N PHE A 16 13.39 17.35 -0.21
CA PHE A 16 13.06 15.92 -0.24
C PHE A 16 11.77 15.66 -1.03
N SER A 17 11.81 14.69 -1.95
CA SER A 17 10.65 14.29 -2.75
C SER A 17 10.58 12.78 -2.92
N ALA A 18 9.38 12.21 -2.95
CA ALA A 18 9.16 10.79 -3.20
C ALA A 18 7.75 10.56 -3.75
N GLY A 19 7.61 9.58 -4.63
CA GLY A 19 6.34 9.01 -5.07
C GLY A 19 5.51 9.87 -6.01
N VAL A 20 4.44 9.27 -6.52
CA VAL A 20 3.51 9.88 -7.48
C VAL A 20 2.04 9.71 -7.07
N ALA A 21 1.73 8.78 -6.15
CA ALA A 21 0.39 8.48 -5.69
C ALA A 21 0.38 8.05 -4.22
N GLU A 22 -0.62 8.47 -3.45
CA GLU A 22 -0.72 8.17 -2.00
C GLU A 22 -0.87 6.68 -1.71
N ASN A 23 -1.59 5.96 -2.57
CA ASN A 23 -1.91 4.53 -2.42
C ASN A 23 -0.91 3.58 -3.08
N ALA A 24 0.23 4.10 -3.53
CA ALA A 24 1.32 3.31 -4.09
C ALA A 24 2.58 3.46 -3.22
N VAL A 25 3.34 2.38 -3.08
CA VAL A 25 4.70 2.44 -2.54
C VAL A 25 5.59 3.12 -3.58
N PRO A 26 6.35 4.16 -3.24
CA PRO A 26 7.21 4.86 -4.18
C PRO A 26 8.24 3.94 -4.86
N ALA A 27 8.54 4.18 -6.12
CA ALA A 27 9.66 3.53 -6.80
C ALA A 27 11.00 4.19 -6.42
N THR A 28 10.97 5.50 -6.18
CA THR A 28 12.16 6.30 -5.84
C THR A 28 11.86 7.35 -4.79
N ALA A 29 12.90 7.70 -4.03
CA ALA A 29 12.93 8.88 -3.17
C ALA A 29 14.21 9.65 -3.47
N ALA A 30 14.13 10.97 -3.54
CA ALA A 30 15.24 11.82 -3.96
C ALA A 30 15.38 13.04 -3.02
N ILE A 31 16.64 13.44 -2.82
CA ILE A 31 16.98 14.66 -2.08
C ILE A 31 18.15 15.37 -2.75
N THR A 32 18.12 16.69 -2.70
CA THR A 32 19.26 17.52 -3.10
C THR A 32 20.05 17.94 -1.87
N LEU A 33 21.35 17.64 -1.85
CA LEU A 33 22.26 18.01 -0.78
C LEU A 33 23.15 19.18 -1.23
N PRO A 34 23.41 20.17 -0.38
CA PRO A 34 24.34 21.28 -0.69
C PRO A 34 25.81 20.86 -0.50
N LEU A 35 26.19 19.73 -1.12
CA LEU A 35 27.50 19.10 -1.08
C LEU A 35 27.83 18.59 -2.48
N ASP A 36 29.10 18.56 -2.84
CA ASP A 36 29.54 17.93 -4.07
C ASP A 36 29.39 16.39 -3.99
N ALA A 37 29.33 15.75 -5.15
CA ALA A 37 29.07 14.31 -5.24
C ALA A 37 30.18 13.48 -4.55
N ALA A 38 31.45 13.88 -4.65
CA ALA A 38 32.56 13.15 -4.04
C ALA A 38 32.48 13.18 -2.50
N SER A 39 32.09 14.32 -1.93
CA SER A 39 31.87 14.45 -0.47
C SER A 39 30.73 13.57 0.00
N VAL A 40 29.63 13.49 -0.76
CA VAL A 40 28.49 12.62 -0.46
C VAL A 40 28.87 11.13 -0.61
N GLU A 41 29.55 10.77 -1.68
CA GLU A 41 30.06 9.40 -1.90
C GLU A 41 30.97 8.96 -0.75
N HIS A 42 31.89 9.85 -0.31
CA HIS A 42 32.77 9.56 0.83
C HIS A 42 31.96 9.34 2.12
N ALA A 43 30.97 10.18 2.42
CA ALA A 43 30.12 10.02 3.59
C ALA A 43 29.31 8.71 3.56
N LEU A 44 28.82 8.31 2.39
CA LEU A 44 28.03 7.09 2.21
C LEU A 44 28.90 5.83 2.10
N ALA A 45 30.21 5.95 1.90
CA ALA A 45 31.12 4.81 1.73
C ALA A 45 31.20 3.90 2.94
N ALA A 46 30.96 4.44 4.16
CA ALA A 46 30.94 3.68 5.41
C ALA A 46 29.66 2.87 5.65
N LEU A 47 28.61 3.06 4.84
CA LEU A 47 27.36 2.33 4.95
C LEU A 47 27.52 0.86 4.53
N SER A 48 26.63 0.01 5.09
CA SER A 48 26.58 -1.39 4.65
C SER A 48 26.26 -1.48 3.14
N PRO A 49 26.80 -2.51 2.44
CA PRO A 49 26.50 -2.73 1.03
C PRO A 49 24.99 -2.76 0.75
N THR A 50 24.24 -3.45 1.58
CA THR A 50 22.77 -3.58 1.45
C THR A 50 22.04 -2.23 1.40
N LEU A 51 22.51 -1.22 2.12
CA LEU A 51 21.90 0.11 2.11
C LEU A 51 22.45 0.95 0.95
N ARG A 52 23.75 0.82 0.67
CA ARG A 52 24.43 1.61 -0.36
C ARG A 52 24.01 1.22 -1.78
N ASP A 53 23.78 -0.07 -2.04
CA ASP A 53 23.49 -0.59 -3.38
C ASP A 53 22.15 -0.08 -3.95
N ASP A 54 21.25 0.37 -3.07
CA ASP A 54 19.99 1.01 -3.47
C ASP A 54 20.12 2.51 -3.76
N LEU A 55 21.29 3.11 -3.54
CA LEU A 55 21.50 4.54 -3.73
C LEU A 55 22.22 4.84 -5.04
N SER A 56 21.87 5.96 -5.64
CA SER A 56 22.61 6.57 -6.73
C SER A 56 22.85 8.04 -6.45
N ILE A 57 24.04 8.52 -6.77
CA ILE A 57 24.46 9.91 -6.55
C ILE A 57 24.76 10.52 -7.90
N SER A 58 24.28 11.71 -8.10
CA SER A 58 24.59 12.53 -9.28
C SER A 58 24.67 13.99 -8.87
N GLY A 59 25.47 14.78 -9.55
CA GLY A 59 25.57 16.20 -9.26
C GLY A 59 26.73 16.87 -9.95
N LYS A 60 26.69 18.19 -9.98
CA LYS A 60 27.78 19.06 -10.45
C LYS A 60 28.02 20.13 -9.39
N ASP A 61 29.28 20.52 -9.30
CA ASP A 61 29.74 21.58 -8.41
C ASP A 61 29.42 21.29 -6.91
N LYS A 62 28.67 22.21 -6.26
CA LYS A 62 28.39 22.16 -4.84
C LYS A 62 27.05 21.52 -4.48
N ASN A 63 26.33 20.98 -5.44
CA ASN A 63 25.04 20.32 -5.20
C ASN A 63 25.04 18.90 -5.78
N SER A 64 24.54 17.96 -5.02
CA SER A 64 24.32 16.59 -5.46
C SER A 64 22.91 16.12 -5.16
N VAL A 65 22.41 15.24 -6.01
CA VAL A 65 21.14 14.55 -5.84
C VAL A 65 21.44 13.12 -5.43
N VAL A 66 20.88 12.71 -4.30
CA VAL A 66 20.89 11.32 -3.84
C VAL A 66 19.51 10.73 -4.08
N ILE A 67 19.47 9.61 -4.79
CA ILE A 67 18.24 8.89 -5.10
C ILE A 67 18.33 7.49 -4.49
N ALA A 68 17.35 7.14 -3.66
CA ALA A 68 17.13 5.77 -3.23
C ALA A 68 16.12 5.10 -4.15
N ARG A 69 16.38 3.83 -4.49
CA ARG A 69 15.48 2.98 -5.26
C ARG A 69 14.77 1.99 -4.34
N GLY A 70 13.48 1.84 -4.55
CA GLY A 70 12.64 0.88 -3.87
C GLY A 70 12.03 -0.12 -4.84
N GLN A 71 11.06 -0.87 -4.36
CA GLN A 71 10.21 -1.74 -5.15
C GLN A 71 8.78 -1.27 -5.02
N SER A 72 8.26 -0.67 -6.09
CA SER A 72 6.92 -0.11 -6.12
C SER A 72 5.84 -1.20 -6.11
N GLY A 73 4.67 -0.85 -5.63
CA GLY A 73 3.48 -1.70 -5.63
C GLY A 73 2.33 -1.04 -4.87
N HIS A 74 1.23 -1.78 -4.74
CA HIS A 74 0.05 -1.26 -4.07
C HIS A 74 0.23 -1.24 -2.54
N ALA A 75 -0.09 -0.12 -1.88
CA ALA A 75 0.06 0.07 -0.43
C ALA A 75 -0.69 -0.96 0.45
N ALA A 76 -1.71 -1.63 -0.10
CA ALA A 76 -2.44 -2.69 0.60
C ALA A 76 -1.73 -4.05 0.63
N PHE A 77 -0.66 -4.23 -0.14
CA PHE A 77 0.06 -5.48 -0.30
C PHE A 77 1.57 -5.23 -0.20
N PRO A 78 2.05 -4.86 1.00
CA PRO A 78 3.43 -4.44 1.18
C PRO A 78 4.45 -5.57 1.14
N GLU A 79 4.03 -6.84 1.13
CA GLU A 79 4.91 -8.02 1.24
C GLU A 79 5.98 -8.09 0.13
N ASN A 80 5.61 -7.60 -1.05
CA ASN A 80 6.50 -7.60 -2.22
C ASN A 80 6.93 -6.19 -2.62
N THR A 81 6.92 -5.25 -1.67
CA THR A 81 7.32 -3.87 -1.91
C THR A 81 8.46 -3.46 -0.99
N ARG A 82 9.15 -2.38 -1.38
CA ARG A 82 10.21 -1.80 -0.57
C ARG A 82 10.17 -0.28 -0.70
N ASN A 83 9.75 0.39 0.35
CA ASN A 83 9.61 1.85 0.33
C ASN A 83 11.00 2.51 0.37
N PRO A 84 11.37 3.37 -0.61
CA PRO A 84 12.67 4.03 -0.66
C PRO A 84 12.82 5.18 0.33
N ILE A 85 11.73 5.69 0.91
CA ILE A 85 11.79 6.80 1.89
C ILE A 85 12.61 6.39 3.13
N PRO A 86 12.30 5.27 3.84
CA PRO A 86 13.13 4.79 4.93
C PRO A 86 14.57 4.47 4.53
N ILE A 87 14.79 3.96 3.31
CA ILE A 87 16.14 3.65 2.79
C ILE A 87 16.98 4.93 2.75
N LEU A 88 16.45 5.96 2.07
CA LEU A 88 17.17 7.23 1.92
C LEU A 88 17.42 7.90 3.27
N LEU A 89 16.40 8.00 4.12
CA LEU A 89 16.54 8.64 5.44
C LEU A 89 17.53 7.89 6.33
N SER A 90 17.49 6.54 6.35
CA SER A 90 18.47 5.74 7.09
C SER A 90 19.89 6.00 6.60
N ALA A 91 20.08 6.08 5.29
CA ALA A 91 21.40 6.38 4.71
C ALA A 91 21.92 7.75 5.16
N LEU A 92 21.09 8.79 5.04
CA LEU A 92 21.47 10.16 5.41
C LEU A 92 21.74 10.31 6.91
N ILE A 93 20.97 9.66 7.77
CA ILE A 93 21.15 9.66 9.22
C ILE A 93 22.47 8.96 9.57
N ASN A 94 22.69 7.74 9.06
CA ASN A 94 23.88 6.95 9.36
C ASN A 94 25.18 7.57 8.81
N ALA A 95 25.08 8.31 7.72
CA ALA A 95 26.19 9.08 7.16
C ALA A 95 26.40 10.45 7.83
N HIS A 96 25.62 10.79 8.85
CA HIS A 96 25.66 12.08 9.56
C HIS A 96 25.46 13.32 8.66
N LEU A 97 24.70 13.16 7.56
CA LEU A 97 24.41 14.23 6.60
C LEU A 97 23.24 15.13 7.02
N LEU A 98 22.46 14.72 8.03
CA LEU A 98 21.35 15.50 8.58
C LEU A 98 21.69 16.04 9.98
N LYS A 99 21.25 17.25 10.29
CA LYS A 99 21.44 17.90 11.60
C LYS A 99 20.20 18.71 11.97
N GLY A 100 20.11 19.09 13.25
CA GLY A 100 19.06 19.98 13.74
C GLY A 100 17.65 19.51 13.41
N GLU A 101 16.83 20.37 12.82
CA GLU A 101 15.44 20.09 12.46
C GLU A 101 15.33 19.01 11.35
N ASP A 102 16.26 18.99 10.40
CA ASP A 102 16.31 17.93 9.36
C ASP A 102 16.47 16.55 9.99
N LEU A 103 17.36 16.41 10.98
CA LEU A 103 17.56 15.13 11.66
C LEU A 103 16.32 14.71 12.45
N LYS A 104 15.70 15.63 13.17
CA LYS A 104 14.47 15.36 13.94
C LYS A 104 13.34 14.92 13.03
N ALA A 105 13.09 15.64 11.94
CA ALA A 105 12.05 15.29 10.97
C ALA A 105 12.32 13.92 10.31
N ALA A 106 13.56 13.66 9.91
CA ALA A 106 13.96 12.36 9.36
C ALA A 106 13.73 11.22 10.34
N GLN A 107 14.03 11.39 11.61
CA GLN A 107 13.82 10.39 12.66
C GLN A 107 12.32 10.11 12.89
N VAL A 108 11.47 11.13 12.88
CA VAL A 108 10.02 10.96 12.99
C VAL A 108 9.50 10.18 11.79
N ILE A 109 9.85 10.57 10.56
CA ILE A 109 9.41 9.87 9.35
C ILE A 109 9.91 8.42 9.34
N LEU A 110 11.18 8.19 9.68
CA LEU A 110 11.76 6.85 9.73
C LEU A 110 11.03 5.96 10.74
N ARG A 111 10.73 6.46 11.94
CA ARG A 111 9.94 5.74 12.95
C ARG A 111 8.56 5.35 12.42
N LEU A 112 7.90 6.25 11.70
CA LEU A 112 6.56 5.99 11.16
C LEU A 112 6.55 4.97 10.03
N LEU A 113 7.63 4.87 9.24
CA LEU A 113 7.70 4.10 7.99
C LEU A 113 8.74 2.96 8.03
N ALA A 114 9.38 2.67 9.17
CA ALA A 114 10.43 1.65 9.27
C ALA A 114 9.91 0.23 8.98
N ASP A 115 8.64 -0.02 9.22
CA ASP A 115 7.95 -1.23 8.80
C ASP A 115 6.55 -0.93 8.25
N PRO A 116 6.06 -1.73 7.30
CA PRO A 116 4.77 -1.47 6.66
C PRO A 116 3.56 -1.91 7.51
N TRP A 117 3.77 -2.52 8.67
CA TRP A 117 2.70 -3.03 9.54
C TRP A 117 2.38 -2.11 10.72
N GLY A 118 3.08 -0.97 10.80
CA GLY A 118 2.88 0.05 11.83
C GLY A 118 3.39 -0.33 13.21
N VAL A 119 4.25 -1.33 13.33
CA VAL A 119 4.86 -1.72 14.62
C VAL A 119 5.75 -0.60 15.14
N SER A 120 6.64 -0.10 14.30
CA SER A 120 7.55 1.00 14.65
C SER A 120 6.82 2.33 14.92
N ALA A 121 5.67 2.53 14.29
CA ALA A 121 4.80 3.68 14.52
C ALA A 121 3.90 3.54 15.77
N GLY A 122 3.85 2.38 16.41
CA GLY A 122 3.00 2.12 17.56
C GLY A 122 1.49 2.01 17.26
N ILE A 123 1.13 1.70 16.00
CA ILE A 123 -0.26 1.59 15.53
C ILE A 123 -0.62 0.21 14.99
N ALA A 124 0.26 -0.78 15.14
CA ALA A 124 0.03 -2.13 14.66
C ALA A 124 -1.28 -2.73 15.20
N SER A 125 -2.02 -3.39 14.34
CA SER A 125 -3.27 -4.08 14.68
C SER A 125 -3.53 -5.19 13.68
N GLU A 126 -4.13 -6.29 14.14
CA GLU A 126 -4.45 -7.45 13.30
C GLU A 126 -5.72 -8.14 13.80
N ASP A 127 -6.53 -8.64 12.88
CA ASP A 127 -7.59 -9.61 13.18
C ASP A 127 -7.67 -10.71 12.12
N LYS A 128 -8.31 -11.83 12.48
CA LYS A 128 -8.39 -13.01 11.59
C LYS A 128 -9.22 -12.78 10.32
N SER A 129 -10.17 -11.85 10.36
CA SER A 129 -11.14 -11.64 9.28
C SER A 129 -10.66 -10.61 8.27
N THR A 130 -10.01 -9.53 8.73
CA THR A 130 -9.63 -8.38 7.91
C THR A 130 -8.12 -8.17 7.80
N GLY A 131 -7.32 -9.03 8.46
CA GLY A 131 -5.86 -9.05 8.35
C GLY A 131 -5.15 -7.97 9.16
N LYS A 132 -3.95 -7.62 8.72
CA LYS A 132 -3.05 -6.67 9.38
C LYS A 132 -3.31 -5.23 8.94
N LEU A 133 -3.03 -4.29 9.86
CA LEU A 133 -2.87 -2.89 9.49
C LEU A 133 -1.68 -2.74 8.54
N THR A 134 -1.83 -1.88 7.53
CA THR A 134 -0.71 -1.44 6.69
C THR A 134 -0.53 0.07 6.76
N VAL A 135 0.72 0.54 6.74
CA VAL A 135 1.08 1.94 6.67
C VAL A 135 2.04 2.18 5.51
N ASN A 136 1.73 3.17 4.68
CA ASN A 136 2.56 3.56 3.55
C ASN A 136 2.74 5.08 3.52
N GLY A 137 3.99 5.54 3.43
CA GLY A 137 4.33 6.88 2.99
C GLY A 137 4.37 6.89 1.47
N GLY A 138 3.28 7.34 0.83
CA GLY A 138 3.14 7.29 -0.62
C GLY A 138 3.74 8.50 -1.34
N LEU A 139 3.72 9.67 -0.70
CA LEU A 139 4.22 10.91 -1.26
C LEU A 139 5.00 11.71 -0.22
N ILE A 140 6.11 12.30 -0.64
CA ILE A 140 6.73 13.43 0.05
C ILE A 140 6.94 14.55 -0.97
N ARG A 141 6.60 15.76 -0.57
CA ARG A 141 6.84 16.96 -1.39
C ARG A 141 7.16 18.19 -0.53
N PRO A 142 7.97 19.09 -1.04
CA PRO A 142 8.19 20.39 -0.41
C PRO A 142 6.89 21.18 -0.28
N VAL A 143 6.67 21.81 0.89
CA VAL A 143 5.55 22.71 1.16
C VAL A 143 6.02 23.83 2.08
N GLY A 144 6.04 25.07 1.59
CA GLY A 144 6.60 26.19 2.33
C GLY A 144 8.05 25.97 2.70
N GLU A 145 8.38 26.11 3.99
CA GLU A 145 9.72 25.86 4.54
C GLU A 145 9.90 24.43 5.06
N GLY A 146 8.98 23.51 4.77
CA GLY A 146 8.99 22.12 5.24
C GLY A 146 8.58 21.15 4.16
N ILE A 147 8.10 19.99 4.60
CA ILE A 147 7.60 18.94 3.71
C ILE A 147 6.22 18.47 4.14
N GLU A 148 5.45 18.00 3.17
CA GLU A 148 4.22 17.25 3.40
C GLU A 148 4.48 15.77 3.10
N LEU A 149 4.23 14.91 4.09
CA LEU A 149 4.21 13.44 3.97
C LEU A 149 2.76 12.97 3.88
N SER A 150 2.40 12.29 2.80
CA SER A 150 1.12 11.59 2.67
C SER A 150 1.22 10.17 3.20
N LEU A 151 0.32 9.81 4.13
CA LEU A 151 0.20 8.48 4.73
C LEU A 151 -1.09 7.80 4.26
N ASP A 152 -0.99 6.61 3.67
CA ASP A 152 -2.12 5.70 3.40
C ASP A 152 -2.11 4.58 4.45
N ILE A 153 -3.08 4.60 5.35
CA ILE A 153 -3.22 3.61 6.42
C ILE A 153 -4.47 2.80 6.19
N ARG A 154 -4.31 1.49 6.09
CA ARG A 154 -5.39 0.52 5.99
C ARG A 154 -5.41 -0.30 7.27
N TYR A 155 -6.54 -0.32 7.94
CA TYR A 155 -6.64 -0.88 9.28
C TYR A 155 -7.78 -1.89 9.36
N PRO A 156 -7.62 -2.95 10.19
CA PRO A 156 -8.64 -3.97 10.40
C PRO A 156 -9.83 -3.44 11.21
N ILE A 157 -10.93 -4.17 11.20
CA ILE A 157 -12.18 -3.77 11.87
C ILE A 157 -12.05 -3.57 13.38
N VAL A 158 -11.06 -4.21 14.01
CA VAL A 158 -10.79 -4.08 15.45
C VAL A 158 -10.02 -2.83 15.83
N ALA A 159 -9.36 -2.19 14.88
CA ALA A 159 -8.57 -0.99 15.14
C ALA A 159 -9.45 0.25 15.31
N GLN A 160 -9.02 1.16 16.17
CA GLN A 160 -9.70 2.42 16.44
C GLN A 160 -8.99 3.55 15.67
N PRO A 161 -9.63 4.14 14.65
CA PRO A 161 -9.00 5.16 13.82
C PRO A 161 -8.62 6.42 14.60
N GLU A 162 -9.33 6.74 15.66
CA GLU A 162 -9.03 7.86 16.56
C GLU A 162 -7.72 7.64 17.33
N THR A 163 -7.43 6.41 17.73
CA THR A 163 -6.15 6.04 18.36
C THR A 163 -5.00 6.16 17.37
N ILE A 164 -5.19 5.64 16.14
CA ILE A 164 -4.20 5.77 15.06
C ILE A 164 -3.89 7.24 14.82
N LYS A 165 -4.94 8.05 14.64
CA LYS A 165 -4.82 9.48 14.39
C LYS A 165 -4.04 10.19 15.51
N ARG A 166 -4.39 9.94 16.78
CA ARG A 166 -3.72 10.56 17.94
C ARG A 166 -2.22 10.22 17.98
N VAL A 167 -1.84 8.97 17.79
CA VAL A 167 -0.41 8.57 17.77
C VAL A 167 0.37 9.32 16.70
N LEU A 168 -0.24 9.51 15.53
CA LEU A 168 0.40 10.24 14.42
C LEU A 168 0.40 11.76 14.65
N GLU A 169 -0.63 12.30 15.29
CA GLU A 169 -0.65 13.71 15.71
C GLU A 169 0.44 14.01 16.75
N ASP A 170 0.58 13.13 17.74
CA ASP A 170 1.63 13.24 18.75
C ASP A 170 3.02 13.18 18.11
N ALA A 171 3.23 12.27 17.16
CA ALA A 171 4.50 12.18 16.42
C ALA A 171 4.81 13.43 15.59
N ALA A 172 3.82 14.05 14.95
CA ALA A 172 4.00 15.31 14.23
C ALA A 172 4.30 16.46 15.21
N ALA A 173 3.57 16.51 16.32
CA ALA A 173 3.70 17.56 17.34
C ALA A 173 5.07 17.58 18.03
N GLU A 174 5.76 16.43 18.15
CA GLU A 174 7.13 16.34 18.71
C GLU A 174 8.12 17.31 18.06
N ILE A 175 7.88 17.69 16.80
CA ILE A 175 8.74 18.59 16.02
C ILE A 175 8.00 19.85 15.53
N GLY A 176 6.85 20.16 16.12
CA GLY A 176 6.04 21.32 15.71
C GLY A 176 5.28 21.14 14.40
N GLY A 177 5.13 19.90 13.93
CA GLY A 177 4.34 19.56 12.74
C GLY A 177 2.84 19.48 13.02
N THR A 178 2.08 19.30 11.96
CA THR A 178 0.62 19.14 12.01
C THR A 178 0.14 17.97 11.18
N LEU A 179 -1.01 17.40 11.54
CA LEU A 179 -1.64 16.30 10.84
C LEU A 179 -3.07 16.68 10.43
N ARG A 180 -3.46 16.37 9.22
CA ARG A 180 -4.85 16.48 8.77
C ARG A 180 -5.32 15.17 8.11
N VAL A 181 -6.56 14.79 8.35
CA VAL A 181 -7.20 13.70 7.63
C VAL A 181 -7.63 14.22 6.26
N THR A 182 -7.14 13.59 5.20
CA THR A 182 -7.50 13.93 3.82
C THR A 182 -8.66 13.08 3.32
N ARG A 183 -8.73 11.83 3.77
CA ARG A 183 -9.81 10.91 3.45
C ARG A 183 -9.95 9.86 4.54
N HIS A 184 -11.18 9.55 4.92
CA HIS A 184 -11.48 8.44 5.82
C HIS A 184 -12.62 7.60 5.28
N ALA A 185 -12.42 6.29 5.22
CA ALA A 185 -13.46 5.31 5.00
C ALA A 185 -13.27 4.18 6.02
N ARG A 186 -14.34 3.83 6.72
CA ARG A 186 -14.29 2.71 7.67
C ARG A 186 -14.10 1.38 6.93
N PRO A 187 -13.45 0.38 7.55
CA PRO A 187 -13.43 -0.97 7.02
C PRO A 187 -14.86 -1.49 6.80
N MET A 188 -15.06 -2.23 5.73
CA MET A 188 -16.27 -2.99 5.47
C MET A 188 -15.97 -4.47 5.65
N HIS A 189 -16.80 -5.18 6.37
CA HIS A 189 -16.67 -6.61 6.57
C HIS A 189 -18.04 -7.28 6.40
N LEU A 190 -18.05 -8.39 5.67
CA LEU A 190 -19.18 -9.31 5.55
C LEU A 190 -18.77 -10.65 6.12
N ASP A 191 -19.71 -11.31 6.79
CA ASP A 191 -19.49 -12.66 7.30
C ASP A 191 -19.24 -13.63 6.13
N LYS A 192 -18.12 -14.34 6.19
CA LYS A 192 -17.75 -15.37 5.21
C LYS A 192 -18.78 -16.51 5.14
N GLY A 193 -19.43 -16.82 6.25
CA GLY A 193 -20.51 -17.81 6.34
C GLY A 193 -21.87 -17.29 5.94
N GLY A 194 -22.00 -16.00 5.63
CA GLY A 194 -23.27 -15.42 5.23
C GLY A 194 -23.82 -16.01 3.92
N PRO A 195 -25.17 -16.07 3.78
CA PRO A 195 -25.80 -16.81 2.67
C PRO A 195 -25.33 -16.34 1.29
N LEU A 196 -25.21 -15.02 1.07
CA LEU A 196 -24.74 -14.48 -0.22
C LEU A 196 -23.29 -14.85 -0.51
N VAL A 197 -22.40 -14.75 0.48
CA VAL A 197 -20.99 -15.08 0.29
C VAL A 197 -20.82 -16.56 0.02
N THR A 198 -21.53 -17.41 0.75
CA THR A 198 -21.53 -18.87 0.57
C THR A 198 -22.04 -19.27 -0.82
N LEU A 199 -23.12 -18.65 -1.29
CA LEU A 199 -23.67 -18.90 -2.64
C LEU A 199 -22.65 -18.53 -3.72
N LEU A 200 -22.08 -17.34 -3.63
CA LEU A 200 -21.11 -16.84 -4.63
C LEU A 200 -19.84 -17.70 -4.64
N GLN A 201 -19.34 -18.10 -3.45
CA GLN A 201 -18.18 -18.97 -3.33
C GLN A 201 -18.47 -20.34 -3.97
N LYS A 202 -19.61 -20.94 -3.65
CA LYS A 202 -20.02 -22.24 -4.22
C LYS A 202 -20.14 -22.17 -5.75
N SER A 203 -20.80 -21.13 -6.28
CA SER A 203 -20.95 -20.96 -7.72
C SER A 203 -19.59 -20.77 -8.41
N PHE A 204 -18.67 -20.01 -7.82
CA PHE A 204 -17.33 -19.85 -8.35
C PHE A 204 -16.57 -21.18 -8.39
N ASP A 205 -16.57 -21.93 -7.30
CA ASP A 205 -15.85 -23.21 -7.19
C ASP A 205 -16.38 -24.25 -8.18
N GLU A 206 -17.70 -24.33 -8.37
CA GLU A 206 -18.33 -25.20 -9.37
C GLU A 206 -17.98 -24.81 -10.81
N ILE A 207 -18.03 -23.49 -11.12
CA ILE A 207 -17.74 -23.00 -12.48
C ILE A 207 -16.25 -23.13 -12.82
N ALA A 208 -15.39 -22.82 -11.87
CA ALA A 208 -13.93 -22.85 -12.04
C ALA A 208 -13.33 -24.25 -11.85
N GLU A 209 -14.11 -25.24 -11.36
CA GLU A 209 -13.65 -26.56 -10.98
C GLU A 209 -12.47 -26.49 -10.01
N THR A 210 -12.60 -25.68 -8.98
CA THR A 210 -11.57 -25.39 -7.98
C THR A 210 -12.18 -25.40 -6.58
N LYS A 211 -11.34 -25.16 -5.58
CA LYS A 211 -11.78 -24.97 -4.20
C LYS A 211 -11.01 -23.80 -3.60
N THR A 212 -11.72 -22.74 -3.29
CA THR A 212 -11.16 -21.50 -2.78
C THR A 212 -11.90 -21.01 -1.55
N GLU A 213 -11.35 -19.99 -0.90
CA GLU A 213 -11.95 -19.37 0.27
C GLU A 213 -12.19 -17.88 0.01
N PRO A 214 -13.28 -17.30 0.51
CA PRO A 214 -13.46 -15.85 0.52
C PRO A 214 -12.32 -15.18 1.30
N TYR A 215 -11.79 -14.09 0.79
CA TYR A 215 -10.72 -13.36 1.44
C TYR A 215 -11.04 -11.87 1.59
N SER A 216 -10.43 -11.25 2.58
CA SER A 216 -10.45 -9.80 2.78
C SER A 216 -9.23 -9.16 2.14
N MET A 217 -9.38 -7.94 1.65
CA MET A 217 -8.28 -7.18 1.09
C MET A 217 -8.28 -5.74 1.59
N GLY A 218 -7.11 -5.17 1.82
CA GLY A 218 -6.95 -3.77 2.23
C GLY A 218 -7.29 -2.76 1.14
N GLY A 219 -7.60 -3.20 -0.10
CA GLY A 219 -7.99 -2.35 -1.22
C GLY A 219 -9.39 -1.79 -1.10
N GLY A 220 -9.63 -0.63 -1.70
CA GLY A 220 -10.97 -0.07 -1.87
C GLY A 220 -11.62 -0.57 -3.15
N THR A 221 -12.86 -1.08 -3.07
CA THR A 221 -13.68 -1.49 -4.21
C THR A 221 -14.99 -0.68 -4.24
N HIS A 222 -15.77 -0.84 -5.29
CA HIS A 222 -17.11 -0.26 -5.39
C HIS A 222 -18.05 -0.72 -4.25
N ALA A 223 -17.80 -1.91 -3.69
CA ALA A 223 -18.52 -2.43 -2.53
C ALA A 223 -18.49 -1.50 -1.32
N ARG A 224 -17.49 -0.60 -1.21
CA ARG A 224 -17.46 0.41 -0.13
C ARG A 224 -18.52 1.49 -0.24
N ILE A 225 -19.03 1.71 -1.44
CA ILE A 225 -20.02 2.77 -1.73
C ILE A 225 -21.43 2.21 -1.71
N VAL A 226 -21.57 0.95 -2.10
CA VAL A 226 -22.86 0.26 -2.14
C VAL A 226 -23.07 -0.50 -0.83
N PRO A 227 -24.04 -0.15 0.00
CA PRO A 227 -24.31 -0.85 1.25
C PRO A 227 -24.56 -2.34 1.03
N ARG A 228 -24.05 -3.17 1.95
CA ARG A 228 -24.25 -4.63 1.97
C ARG A 228 -23.86 -5.34 0.67
N SER A 229 -22.92 -4.79 -0.06
CA SER A 229 -22.39 -5.42 -1.28
C SER A 229 -21.13 -6.22 -1.01
N VAL A 230 -20.83 -7.14 -1.90
CA VAL A 230 -19.62 -7.95 -1.90
C VAL A 230 -18.91 -7.81 -3.25
N THR A 231 -17.59 -7.81 -3.24
CA THR A 231 -16.81 -7.92 -4.47
C THR A 231 -16.69 -9.38 -4.84
N TYR A 232 -17.06 -9.70 -6.06
CA TYR A 232 -17.05 -11.05 -6.61
C TYR A 232 -16.41 -11.04 -8.01
N GLY A 233 -15.77 -12.12 -8.39
CA GLY A 233 -15.24 -12.29 -9.76
C GLY A 233 -13.80 -12.81 -9.80
N PRO A 234 -13.16 -12.78 -10.97
CA PRO A 234 -11.88 -13.41 -11.23
C PRO A 234 -10.71 -12.63 -10.62
N GLY A 235 -10.43 -12.85 -9.35
CA GLY A 235 -9.21 -12.34 -8.69
C GLY A 235 -7.98 -13.21 -8.93
N PHE A 236 -7.82 -13.74 -10.14
CA PHE A 236 -6.89 -14.84 -10.46
C PHE A 236 -5.43 -14.57 -10.08
N ALA A 237 -4.94 -13.37 -10.31
CA ALA A 237 -3.52 -13.05 -10.10
C ALA A 237 -3.08 -12.99 -8.61
N ARG A 238 -3.98 -13.24 -7.66
CA ARG A 238 -3.72 -13.04 -6.23
C ARG A 238 -3.75 -14.31 -5.40
N ILE A 239 -4.14 -15.43 -6.01
CA ILE A 239 -4.21 -16.72 -5.34
C ILE A 239 -3.15 -17.61 -5.99
N PRO A 240 -1.96 -17.76 -5.36
CA PRO A 240 -0.91 -18.62 -5.90
C PRO A 240 -1.41 -20.05 -6.12
N GLY A 241 -1.08 -20.61 -7.28
CA GLY A 241 -1.49 -21.96 -7.66
C GLY A 241 -2.95 -22.14 -8.05
N LEU A 242 -3.72 -21.04 -8.13
CA LEU A 242 -5.11 -21.12 -8.60
C LEU A 242 -5.18 -21.66 -10.02
N THR A 243 -6.08 -22.61 -10.23
CA THR A 243 -6.43 -23.11 -11.56
C THR A 243 -7.89 -22.78 -11.90
N PHE A 244 -8.16 -22.62 -13.18
CA PHE A 244 -9.50 -22.55 -13.72
C PHE A 244 -9.68 -23.75 -14.66
N ARG A 245 -10.50 -24.73 -14.27
CA ARG A 245 -10.68 -26.00 -14.99
C ARG A 245 -9.35 -26.68 -15.30
N GLY A 246 -8.50 -26.77 -14.28
CA GLY A 246 -7.18 -27.39 -14.40
C GLY A 246 -6.09 -26.56 -15.10
N VAL A 247 -6.43 -25.37 -15.63
CA VAL A 247 -5.46 -24.47 -16.27
C VAL A 247 -4.97 -23.43 -15.26
N SER A 248 -3.66 -23.28 -15.09
CA SER A 248 -3.08 -22.22 -14.24
C SER A 248 -3.47 -20.83 -14.75
N VAL A 249 -3.86 -19.96 -13.83
CA VAL A 249 -4.35 -18.58 -14.11
C VAL A 249 -3.52 -17.51 -13.43
N ASP A 250 -2.43 -17.89 -12.78
CA ASP A 250 -1.51 -16.99 -12.08
C ASP A 250 -0.16 -16.82 -12.82
N ARG A 251 -0.07 -17.32 -14.05
CA ARG A 251 1.17 -17.33 -14.81
C ARG A 251 1.53 -15.93 -15.28
N ARG A 252 2.66 -15.41 -14.77
CA ARG A 252 3.25 -14.18 -15.30
C ARG A 252 3.84 -14.44 -16.70
N PRO A 253 3.55 -13.62 -17.72
CA PRO A 253 4.20 -13.71 -19.03
C PRO A 253 5.72 -13.54 -18.95
N ASP A 254 6.47 -14.31 -19.74
CA ASP A 254 7.94 -14.31 -19.69
C ASP A 254 8.57 -12.96 -20.12
N PHE A 255 7.85 -12.15 -20.89
CA PHE A 255 8.29 -10.81 -21.32
C PHE A 255 8.09 -9.73 -20.24
N ILE A 256 7.36 -10.01 -19.17
CA ILE A 256 7.23 -9.10 -18.03
C ILE A 256 8.41 -9.33 -17.09
N PRO A 257 9.23 -8.31 -16.77
CA PRO A 257 10.37 -8.44 -15.88
C PRO A 257 10.01 -8.97 -14.50
N LEU A 258 10.95 -9.61 -13.83
CA LEU A 258 10.74 -10.06 -12.44
C LEU A 258 10.46 -8.85 -11.54
N GLY A 259 9.45 -8.95 -10.69
CA GLY A 259 9.01 -7.85 -9.82
C GLY A 259 8.08 -6.84 -10.48
N HIS A 260 7.75 -7.00 -11.76
CA HIS A 260 6.78 -6.18 -12.49
C HIS A 260 5.44 -6.91 -12.66
N GLY A 261 4.43 -6.20 -13.20
CA GLY A 261 3.12 -6.77 -13.53
C GLY A 261 2.10 -6.73 -12.39
N PHE A 262 2.46 -6.23 -11.22
CA PHE A 262 1.55 -6.09 -10.08
C PHE A 262 0.66 -4.84 -10.21
N PRO A 263 -0.54 -4.85 -9.56
CA PRO A 263 -1.39 -3.66 -9.51
C PRO A 263 -0.64 -2.43 -8.99
N HIS A 264 -0.77 -1.31 -9.72
CA HIS A 264 -0.06 -0.03 -9.48
C HIS A 264 1.47 -0.11 -9.60
N GLY A 265 1.99 -1.22 -10.13
CA GLY A 265 3.41 -1.40 -10.42
C GLY A 265 3.76 -1.14 -11.89
N PRO A 266 5.05 -1.14 -12.23
CA PRO A 266 5.47 -1.12 -13.63
C PRO A 266 4.90 -2.31 -14.40
N ASP A 267 4.56 -2.08 -15.69
CA ASP A 267 4.06 -3.11 -16.59
C ASP A 267 2.83 -3.87 -16.06
N GLU A 268 1.95 -3.18 -15.32
CA GLU A 268 0.67 -3.75 -14.89
C GLU A 268 -0.09 -4.28 -16.12
N TYR A 269 -0.56 -5.51 -16.05
CA TYR A 269 -1.24 -6.18 -17.16
C TYR A 269 -2.44 -6.99 -16.70
N VAL A 270 -3.29 -7.34 -17.65
CA VAL A 270 -4.36 -8.32 -17.50
C VAL A 270 -4.35 -9.26 -18.69
N GLU A 271 -4.45 -10.56 -18.45
CA GLU A 271 -4.60 -11.55 -19.52
C GLU A 271 -6.01 -11.48 -20.12
N ILE A 272 -6.10 -11.44 -21.46
CA ILE A 272 -7.38 -11.42 -22.18
C ILE A 272 -8.20 -12.67 -21.87
N ASP A 273 -7.57 -13.83 -21.71
CA ASP A 273 -8.26 -15.05 -21.37
C ASP A 273 -8.83 -15.04 -19.94
N ASN A 274 -8.19 -14.33 -18.99
CA ASN A 274 -8.75 -14.12 -17.66
C ASN A 274 -9.97 -13.18 -17.71
N LEU A 275 -9.99 -12.20 -18.59
CA LEU A 275 -11.18 -11.38 -18.83
C LEU A 275 -12.33 -12.24 -19.38
N LYS A 276 -12.09 -13.12 -20.36
CA LYS A 276 -13.09 -14.03 -20.92
C LYS A 276 -13.61 -15.01 -19.86
N ARG A 277 -12.72 -15.57 -19.02
CA ARG A 277 -13.09 -16.42 -17.88
C ARG A 277 -13.98 -15.65 -16.89
N GLY A 278 -13.64 -14.39 -16.60
CA GLY A 278 -14.45 -13.51 -15.78
C GLY A 278 -15.86 -13.31 -16.30
N ILE A 279 -16.03 -13.04 -17.61
CA ILE A 279 -17.34 -12.94 -18.25
C ILE A 279 -18.12 -14.25 -18.09
N GLY A 280 -17.47 -15.39 -18.32
CA GLY A 280 -18.08 -16.71 -18.14
C GLY A 280 -18.54 -16.97 -16.71
N ILE A 281 -17.72 -16.60 -15.70
CA ILE A 281 -18.08 -16.71 -14.28
C ILE A 281 -19.32 -15.88 -13.97
N TYR A 282 -19.38 -14.60 -14.38
CA TYR A 282 -20.54 -13.76 -14.14
C TYR A 282 -21.80 -14.30 -14.83
N ALA A 283 -21.71 -14.64 -16.11
CA ALA A 283 -22.83 -15.19 -16.85
C ALA A 283 -23.38 -16.48 -16.23
N ALA A 284 -22.52 -17.36 -15.76
CA ALA A 284 -22.92 -18.59 -15.11
C ALA A 284 -23.44 -18.39 -13.68
N THR A 285 -22.99 -17.36 -12.95
CA THR A 285 -23.42 -17.07 -11.57
C THR A 285 -24.81 -16.43 -11.51
N ILE A 286 -25.21 -15.65 -12.50
CA ILE A 286 -26.52 -14.98 -12.53
C ILE A 286 -27.70 -15.94 -12.30
N PRO A 287 -27.80 -17.12 -12.97
CA PRO A 287 -28.87 -18.08 -12.71
C PRO A 287 -28.87 -18.65 -11.28
N TYR A 288 -27.69 -18.77 -10.64
CA TYR A 288 -27.62 -19.18 -9.23
C TYR A 288 -28.20 -18.13 -8.30
N LEU A 289 -27.87 -16.86 -8.55
CA LEU A 289 -28.41 -15.73 -7.80
C LEU A 289 -29.92 -15.59 -7.99
N ASP A 290 -30.41 -15.72 -9.22
CA ASP A 290 -31.82 -15.59 -9.57
C ASP A 290 -32.63 -16.66 -8.82
N ARG A 291 -32.24 -17.93 -8.90
CA ARG A 291 -32.88 -19.04 -8.18
C ARG A 291 -32.83 -18.83 -6.66
N TRP A 292 -31.70 -18.43 -6.11
CA TRP A 292 -31.58 -18.18 -4.69
C TRP A 292 -32.47 -17.04 -4.23
N LEU A 293 -32.63 -15.96 -5.01
CA LEU A 293 -33.54 -14.87 -4.71
C LEU A 293 -35.01 -15.31 -4.71
N GLU A 294 -35.39 -16.25 -5.56
CA GLU A 294 -36.73 -16.82 -5.59
C GLU A 294 -37.03 -17.74 -4.40
N GLU A 295 -36.06 -18.62 -4.03
CA GLU A 295 -36.25 -19.66 -3.02
C GLU A 295 -36.00 -19.16 -1.59
N ASP A 296 -34.85 -18.52 -1.33
CA ASP A 296 -34.33 -18.17 -0.01
C ASP A 296 -34.12 -16.68 0.21
N GLY A 297 -33.95 -15.92 -0.88
CA GLY A 297 -33.51 -14.53 -0.83
C GLY A 297 -34.60 -13.51 -0.40
N GLN A 298 -35.86 -13.91 -0.35
CA GLN A 298 -36.98 -13.01 0.03
C GLN A 298 -36.80 -12.48 1.47
N SER A 299 -36.29 -13.29 2.39
CA SER A 299 -35.97 -12.85 3.75
C SER A 299 -34.75 -11.93 3.79
N PHE A 300 -33.77 -12.17 2.91
CA PHE A 300 -32.59 -11.32 2.78
C PHE A 300 -32.94 -9.94 2.24
N LEU A 301 -33.79 -9.86 1.23
CA LEU A 301 -34.26 -8.60 0.65
C LEU A 301 -35.08 -7.76 1.65
N LYS A 302 -35.94 -8.39 2.47
CA LYS A 302 -36.71 -7.69 3.51
C LYS A 302 -35.86 -7.08 4.61
N ASN A 303 -34.66 -7.61 4.84
CA ASN A 303 -33.69 -7.07 5.81
C ASN A 303 -32.76 -6.01 5.20
N ILE A 304 -32.93 -5.68 3.92
CA ILE A 304 -32.16 -4.67 3.18
C ILE A 304 -32.88 -3.31 3.19
N THR A 305 -34.19 -3.30 3.31
CA THR A 305 -35.03 -2.10 3.45
C THR A 305 -35.09 -1.64 4.90
#